data_eeed1df9588e66e527b977af05e24f06
#
_entry.id   eeed1df9588e66e527b977af05e24f06
#
_cell.length_a   1.000
_cell.length_b   1.000
_cell.length_c   1.000
_cell.angle_alpha   90.00
_cell.angle_beta   90.00
_cell.angle_gamma   90.00
#
_symmetry.space_group_name_H-M   'P 1'
#
loop_
_entity.id
_entity.type
_entity.pdbx_description
1 polymer ?
#
loop_
_entity_poly.entity_id
_entity_poly.type
_entity_poly.pdbx_seq_one_letter_code
_entity_poly.pdbx_strand_id
1 'polypeptide(L)'
;TVDAGLNVGTYSEVVNIMNNDGVPEALDITLTVLGEQPDWEVNKSDYEYSMNIFGQLSFNGIYSSDKRDIIAAFDAKGNCVGKANSYYDEKFDMWYALLTIYGNDSQYDGLTFRTWDASTGITYAATPSQAIRFANNEIIGDVENPVIFNGRQECYRTLNLEKGWNWISFNLASDKMNDANVLLNTGEIWSSDDILKNFDSQTSYSSKLGKWESVKLLNETSYKMKVSQAHKLTVSGSPVDVAKTKITVNGNAWNYIGYLPSVNHTVKEALAGYDAQPGDVVK
;
A
#
# COMPACT_ATOMS: atom_id res chain seq x y z
N THR A 1 1.79 31.02 17.99
CA THR A 1 0.76 31.10 16.93
C THR A 1 0.98 29.97 15.97
N VAL A 2 -0.05 29.14 15.76
CA VAL A 2 -0.04 28.10 14.75
C VAL A 2 -0.35 28.73 13.40
N ASP A 3 0.48 28.48 12.39
CA ASP A 3 0.22 28.95 11.03
C ASP A 3 -0.98 28.19 10.43
N ALA A 4 -1.97 28.91 9.96
CA ALA A 4 -3.18 28.32 9.36
C ALA A 4 -2.95 27.67 7.98
N GLY A 5 -1.74 27.73 7.45
CA GLY A 5 -1.34 27.15 6.16
C GLY A 5 -0.57 25.82 6.26
N LEU A 6 -0.52 25.18 7.43
CA LEU A 6 0.17 23.91 7.58
C LEU A 6 -0.56 22.78 6.84
N ASN A 7 0.21 21.97 6.12
CA ASN A 7 -0.29 20.74 5.49
C ASN A 7 -0.64 19.67 6.55
N VAL A 8 -1.43 18.68 6.15
CA VAL A 8 -1.68 17.49 6.98
C VAL A 8 -0.35 16.81 7.32
N GLY A 9 -0.17 16.48 8.60
CA GLY A 9 1.06 15.86 9.09
C GLY A 9 1.36 16.17 10.55
N THR A 10 2.41 15.57 11.08
CA THR A 10 2.87 15.82 12.45
C THR A 10 4.13 16.67 12.43
N TYR A 11 4.10 17.76 13.18
CA TYR A 11 5.18 18.75 13.32
C TYR A 11 5.66 18.73 14.75
N SER A 12 6.96 18.62 14.97
CA SER A 12 7.58 18.65 16.29
C SER A 12 8.58 19.79 16.37
N GLU A 13 8.54 20.54 17.47
CA GLU A 13 9.43 21.66 17.74
C GLU A 13 9.83 21.64 19.19
N VAL A 14 11.08 22.02 19.48
CA VAL A 14 11.58 22.17 20.85
C VAL A 14 11.59 23.66 21.22
N VAL A 15 10.81 24.03 22.20
CA VAL A 15 10.80 25.39 22.73
C VAL A 15 11.63 25.46 24.01
N ASN A 16 12.71 26.23 23.98
CA ASN A 16 13.50 26.50 25.19
C ASN A 16 12.91 27.65 26.00
N ILE A 17 12.47 27.35 27.21
CA ILE A 17 11.93 28.32 28.13
C ILE A 17 13.05 28.71 29.09
N MET A 18 13.43 29.98 29.08
CA MET A 18 14.37 30.54 30.07
C MET A 18 13.62 30.86 31.35
N ASN A 19 13.94 30.18 32.43
CA ASN A 19 13.46 30.51 33.76
C ASN A 19 14.30 31.63 34.39
N ASN A 20 13.90 32.11 35.58
CA ASN A 20 14.58 33.18 36.28
C ASN A 20 15.99 32.80 36.77
N ASP A 21 16.32 31.52 36.78
CA ASP A 21 17.61 30.99 37.22
C ASP A 21 18.61 30.90 36.04
N GLY A 22 18.18 31.27 34.83
CA GLY A 22 19.00 31.30 33.62
C GLY A 22 19.29 29.90 33.01
N VAL A 23 18.64 28.87 33.53
CA VAL A 23 18.75 27.51 32.98
C VAL A 23 17.59 27.29 32.00
N PRO A 24 17.86 26.99 30.71
CA PRO A 24 16.79 26.71 29.76
C PRO A 24 16.18 25.35 30.06
N GLU A 25 14.85 25.32 30.15
CA GLU A 25 14.06 24.08 30.11
C GLU A 25 13.54 23.83 28.70
N ALA A 26 13.79 22.64 28.16
CA ALA A 26 13.29 22.25 26.87
C ALA A 26 11.87 21.70 26.99
N LEU A 27 10.94 22.27 26.21
CA LEU A 27 9.58 21.79 26.07
C LEU A 27 9.38 21.27 24.66
N ASP A 28 9.13 19.97 24.53
CA ASP A 28 8.78 19.35 23.26
C ASP A 28 7.31 19.63 22.94
N ILE A 29 7.06 20.30 21.84
CA ILE A 29 5.71 20.58 21.34
C ILE A 29 5.48 19.76 20.08
N THR A 30 4.44 18.94 20.09
CA THR A 30 3.98 18.20 18.92
C THR A 30 2.62 18.70 18.49
N LEU A 31 2.50 19.12 17.23
CA LEU A 31 1.26 19.52 16.58
C LEU A 31 0.95 18.50 15.47
N THR A 32 -0.24 17.90 15.54
CA THR A 32 -0.75 17.08 14.44
C THR A 32 -1.85 17.84 13.70
N VAL A 33 -1.61 18.12 12.40
CA VAL A 33 -2.61 18.68 11.49
C VAL A 33 -3.29 17.51 10.79
N LEU A 34 -4.58 17.37 11.03
CA LEU A 34 -5.38 16.26 10.50
C LEU A 34 -5.93 16.60 9.12
N GLY A 35 -6.10 15.57 8.29
CA GLY A 35 -6.86 15.69 7.06
C GLY A 35 -8.37 15.84 7.31
N GLU A 36 -9.09 16.23 6.27
CA GLU A 36 -10.54 16.28 6.31
C GLU A 36 -11.11 14.86 6.44
N GLN A 37 -11.92 14.65 7.48
CA GLN A 37 -12.55 13.35 7.71
C GLN A 37 -13.57 13.06 6.63
N PRO A 38 -13.61 11.84 6.05
CA PRO A 38 -14.64 11.45 5.10
C PRO A 38 -16.05 11.55 5.71
N ASP A 39 -17.00 11.99 4.89
CA ASP A 39 -18.43 12.12 5.22
C ASP A 39 -19.21 10.79 5.15
N TRP A 40 -18.54 9.69 5.48
CA TRP A 40 -19.19 8.38 5.48
C TRP A 40 -20.18 8.29 6.63
N GLU A 41 -21.44 8.14 6.30
CA GLU A 41 -22.50 8.01 7.28
C GLU A 41 -23.42 6.83 6.96
N VAL A 42 -23.94 6.22 8.01
CA VAL A 42 -24.89 5.12 7.94
C VAL A 42 -26.07 5.44 8.82
N ASN A 43 -27.26 5.55 8.23
CA ASN A 43 -28.49 5.61 9.00
C ASN A 43 -29.00 4.17 9.21
N LYS A 44 -28.70 3.60 10.37
CA LYS A 44 -29.06 2.23 10.72
C LYS A 44 -30.56 1.94 10.68
N SER A 45 -31.41 2.98 10.79
CA SER A 45 -32.87 2.82 10.73
C SER A 45 -33.40 2.49 9.34
N ASP A 46 -32.57 2.61 8.30
CA ASP A 46 -32.92 2.29 6.91
C ASP A 46 -32.73 0.81 6.57
N TYR A 47 -32.25 -0.01 7.54
CA TYR A 47 -31.84 -1.39 7.33
C TYR A 47 -32.54 -2.34 8.31
N GLU A 48 -32.86 -3.56 7.82
CA GLU A 48 -33.53 -4.61 8.61
C GLU A 48 -32.54 -5.53 9.31
N TYR A 49 -31.35 -5.72 8.71
CA TYR A 49 -30.36 -6.72 9.14
C TYR A 49 -29.01 -6.08 9.44
N SER A 50 -28.23 -6.78 10.27
CA SER A 50 -26.86 -6.37 10.56
C SER A 50 -25.95 -7.57 10.80
N MET A 51 -24.64 -7.37 10.58
CA MET A 51 -23.56 -8.26 11.00
C MET A 51 -22.46 -7.47 11.68
N ASN A 52 -21.59 -8.16 12.41
CA ASN A 52 -20.49 -7.51 13.10
C ASN A 52 -19.14 -8.11 12.69
N ILE A 53 -18.13 -7.26 12.60
CA ILE A 53 -16.76 -7.68 12.33
C ILE A 53 -15.86 -7.11 13.42
N PHE A 54 -15.09 -8.00 14.07
CA PHE A 54 -13.99 -7.61 14.92
C PHE A 54 -12.73 -7.52 14.05
N GLY A 55 -12.21 -6.32 13.87
CA GLY A 55 -11.12 -6.10 12.93
C GLY A 55 -10.06 -5.14 13.43
N GLN A 56 -8.89 -5.21 12.81
CA GLN A 56 -7.80 -4.26 12.98
C GLN A 56 -7.54 -3.51 11.66
N LEU A 57 -7.21 -2.24 11.76
CA LEU A 57 -6.81 -1.43 10.62
C LEU A 57 -5.30 -1.49 10.45
N SER A 58 -4.86 -1.55 9.20
CA SER A 58 -3.45 -1.45 8.84
C SER A 58 -3.30 -0.52 7.64
N PHE A 59 -2.32 0.36 7.68
CA PHE A 59 -1.98 1.30 6.60
C PHE A 59 -0.60 0.96 6.05
N ASN A 60 -0.53 0.50 4.79
CA ASN A 60 0.72 0.05 4.17
C ASN A 60 1.52 -0.95 5.03
N GLY A 61 0.82 -1.83 5.75
CA GLY A 61 1.41 -2.87 6.61
C GLY A 61 1.76 -2.42 8.04
N ILE A 62 1.42 -1.19 8.45
CA ILE A 62 1.57 -0.68 9.82
C ILE A 62 0.18 -0.65 10.47
N TYR A 63 0.04 -1.30 11.62
CA TYR A 63 -1.23 -1.27 12.35
C TYR A 63 -1.58 0.12 12.85
N SER A 64 -2.86 0.47 12.75
CA SER A 64 -3.41 1.70 13.33
C SER A 64 -3.14 1.75 14.84
N SER A 65 -2.76 2.94 15.29
CA SER A 65 -2.63 3.29 16.71
C SER A 65 -3.28 4.65 17.03
N ASP A 66 -4.25 5.05 16.22
CA ASP A 66 -4.98 6.31 16.37
C ASP A 66 -6.50 6.04 16.42
N LYS A 67 -7.14 6.49 17.53
CA LYS A 67 -8.59 6.35 17.72
C LYS A 67 -9.44 7.11 16.69
N ARG A 68 -8.83 7.97 15.91
CA ARG A 68 -9.50 8.75 14.86
C ARG A 68 -9.54 8.02 13.53
N ASP A 69 -8.69 7.00 13.35
CA ASP A 69 -8.69 6.18 12.14
C ASP A 69 -10.03 5.48 11.96
N ILE A 70 -10.48 5.37 10.71
CA ILE A 70 -11.81 4.88 10.38
C ILE A 70 -11.74 3.72 9.40
N ILE A 71 -12.59 2.74 9.61
CA ILE A 71 -12.98 1.72 8.63
C ILE A 71 -14.43 1.94 8.21
N ALA A 72 -14.71 1.85 6.92
CA ALA A 72 -16.08 1.85 6.40
C ALA A 72 -16.28 0.71 5.38
N ALA A 73 -17.49 0.16 5.39
CA ALA A 73 -17.97 -0.84 4.44
C ALA A 73 -18.96 -0.19 3.46
N PHE A 74 -18.89 -0.61 2.21
CA PHE A 74 -19.76 -0.13 1.13
C PHE A 74 -20.40 -1.30 0.41
N ASP A 75 -21.66 -1.12 0.02
CA ASP A 75 -22.39 -2.08 -0.82
C ASP A 75 -21.90 -2.02 -2.28
N ALA A 76 -22.43 -2.90 -3.13
CA ALA A 76 -22.11 -2.95 -4.55
C ALA A 76 -22.51 -1.67 -5.34
N LYS A 77 -23.37 -0.82 -4.76
CA LYS A 77 -23.77 0.47 -5.34
C LYS A 77 -22.89 1.62 -4.87
N GLY A 78 -22.00 1.36 -3.91
CA GLY A 78 -21.10 2.37 -3.31
C GLY A 78 -21.71 3.15 -2.15
N ASN A 79 -22.86 2.73 -1.61
CA ASN A 79 -23.43 3.33 -0.41
C ASN A 79 -22.66 2.85 0.82
N CYS A 80 -22.39 3.76 1.77
CA CYS A 80 -21.80 3.37 3.05
C CYS A 80 -22.84 2.60 3.88
N VAL A 81 -22.52 1.36 4.21
CA VAL A 81 -23.38 0.43 4.97
C VAL A 81 -22.80 0.04 6.32
N GLY A 82 -21.64 0.56 6.68
CA GLY A 82 -21.01 0.34 7.97
C GLY A 82 -19.83 1.29 8.19
N LYS A 83 -19.65 1.77 9.43
CA LYS A 83 -18.53 2.64 9.81
C LYS A 83 -18.15 2.37 11.25
N ALA A 84 -16.84 2.33 11.53
CA ALA A 84 -16.29 2.25 12.87
C ALA A 84 -14.97 3.00 12.98
N ASN A 85 -14.69 3.54 14.16
CA ASN A 85 -13.38 4.08 14.51
C ASN A 85 -12.49 3.00 15.13
N SER A 86 -11.19 3.19 15.03
CA SER A 86 -10.22 2.41 15.79
C SER A 86 -10.32 2.74 17.27
N TYR A 87 -10.17 1.73 18.12
CA TYR A 87 -10.26 1.82 19.58
C TYR A 87 -9.14 0.99 20.21
N TYR A 88 -8.51 1.53 21.27
CA TYR A 88 -7.53 0.80 22.06
C TYR A 88 -8.17 0.16 23.28
N ASP A 89 -7.93 -1.11 23.47
CA ASP A 89 -8.37 -1.86 24.64
C ASP A 89 -7.17 -2.25 25.50
N GLU A 90 -7.11 -1.69 26.70
CA GLU A 90 -6.03 -1.91 27.67
C GLU A 90 -5.95 -3.39 28.13
N LYS A 91 -7.08 -4.08 28.17
CA LYS A 91 -7.14 -5.48 28.63
C LYS A 91 -6.45 -6.44 27.67
N PHE A 92 -6.55 -6.13 26.38
CA PHE A 92 -6.00 -6.95 25.31
C PHE A 92 -4.71 -6.35 24.72
N ASP A 93 -4.32 -5.15 25.17
CA ASP A 93 -3.17 -4.39 24.66
C ASP A 93 -3.19 -4.28 23.13
N MET A 94 -4.35 -3.96 22.56
CA MET A 94 -4.51 -3.91 21.11
C MET A 94 -5.48 -2.84 20.65
N TRP A 95 -5.21 -2.35 19.42
CA TRP A 95 -6.13 -1.50 18.69
C TRP A 95 -7.05 -2.35 17.81
N TYR A 96 -8.35 -2.08 17.82
CA TYR A 96 -9.32 -2.75 16.96
C TYR A 96 -10.50 -1.85 16.61
N ALA A 97 -11.32 -2.29 15.68
CA ALA A 97 -12.59 -1.67 15.33
C ALA A 97 -13.71 -2.72 15.37
N LEU A 98 -14.82 -2.36 15.98
CA LEU A 98 -16.05 -3.14 15.91
C LEU A 98 -16.93 -2.59 14.79
N LEU A 99 -16.81 -3.15 13.61
CA LEU A 99 -17.53 -2.71 12.43
C LEU A 99 -18.88 -3.42 12.34
N THR A 100 -19.97 -2.68 12.55
CA THR A 100 -21.32 -3.16 12.23
C THR A 100 -21.66 -2.79 10.81
N ILE A 101 -22.06 -3.79 10.01
CA ILE A 101 -22.50 -3.64 8.62
C ILE A 101 -24.00 -3.90 8.58
N TYR A 102 -24.72 -3.11 7.81
CA TYR A 102 -26.18 -3.15 7.70
C TYR A 102 -26.61 -3.57 6.29
N GLY A 103 -27.81 -4.18 6.19
CA GLY A 103 -28.38 -4.59 4.92
C GLY A 103 -29.88 -4.82 4.98
N ASN A 104 -30.53 -4.86 3.81
CA ASN A 104 -31.97 -5.15 3.68
C ASN A 104 -32.24 -6.55 3.13
N ASP A 105 -31.19 -7.26 2.70
CA ASP A 105 -31.22 -8.69 2.39
C ASP A 105 -30.51 -9.45 3.51
N SER A 106 -31.01 -10.63 3.87
CA SER A 106 -30.39 -11.46 4.92
C SER A 106 -28.97 -11.97 4.56
N GLN A 107 -28.63 -12.00 3.27
CA GLN A 107 -27.31 -12.30 2.73
C GLN A 107 -27.10 -11.58 1.42
N TYR A 108 -25.89 -11.02 1.21
CA TYR A 108 -25.49 -10.45 -0.08
C TYR A 108 -23.96 -10.42 -0.22
N ASP A 109 -23.50 -10.33 -1.47
CA ASP A 109 -22.09 -10.24 -1.86
C ASP A 109 -21.75 -8.80 -2.31
N GLY A 110 -20.46 -8.57 -2.59
CA GLY A 110 -20.00 -7.31 -3.20
C GLY A 110 -19.69 -6.21 -2.21
N LEU A 111 -19.48 -6.55 -0.93
CA LEU A 111 -18.92 -5.60 0.04
C LEU A 111 -17.53 -5.16 -0.38
N THR A 112 -17.31 -3.86 -0.31
CA THR A 112 -15.99 -3.23 -0.43
C THR A 112 -15.67 -2.43 0.82
N PHE A 113 -14.37 -2.22 1.09
CA PHE A 113 -13.94 -1.56 2.31
C PHE A 113 -12.99 -0.41 2.00
N ARG A 114 -13.07 0.64 2.82
CA ARG A 114 -12.12 1.77 2.81
C ARG A 114 -11.71 2.09 4.22
N THR A 115 -10.44 2.44 4.39
CA THR A 115 -9.92 2.97 5.65
C THR A 115 -9.44 4.41 5.45
N TRP A 116 -9.56 5.20 6.47
CA TRP A 116 -9.05 6.57 6.51
C TRP A 116 -8.05 6.71 7.65
N ASP A 117 -6.86 7.17 7.32
CA ASP A 117 -5.76 7.44 8.24
C ASP A 117 -5.82 8.93 8.63
N ALA A 118 -6.17 9.18 9.87
CA ALA A 118 -6.32 10.53 10.40
C ALA A 118 -5.01 11.32 10.42
N SER A 119 -3.88 10.63 10.58
CA SER A 119 -2.56 11.26 10.66
C SER A 119 -2.08 11.81 9.32
N THR A 120 -2.51 11.21 8.22
CA THR A 120 -2.15 11.61 6.85
C THR A 120 -3.31 12.24 6.09
N GLY A 121 -4.56 12.06 6.56
CA GLY A 121 -5.77 12.48 5.86
C GLY A 121 -6.08 11.67 4.60
N ILE A 122 -5.44 10.52 4.44
CA ILE A 122 -5.55 9.70 3.23
C ILE A 122 -6.60 8.62 3.42
N THR A 123 -7.46 8.47 2.43
CA THR A 123 -8.37 7.34 2.29
C THR A 123 -7.73 6.25 1.43
N TYR A 124 -7.75 5.03 1.93
CA TYR A 124 -7.22 3.86 1.25
C TYR A 124 -8.35 2.90 0.86
N ALA A 125 -8.23 2.22 -0.27
CA ALA A 125 -8.96 0.99 -0.50
C ALA A 125 -8.43 -0.08 0.46
N ALA A 126 -9.31 -0.73 1.21
CA ALA A 126 -8.91 -1.73 2.20
C ALA A 126 -9.27 -3.14 1.75
N THR A 127 -8.29 -4.04 1.81
CA THR A 127 -8.51 -5.46 1.54
C THR A 127 -8.55 -6.20 2.86
N PRO A 128 -9.66 -6.89 3.18
CA PRO A 128 -9.73 -7.72 4.38
C PRO A 128 -8.85 -8.96 4.25
N SER A 129 -8.28 -9.46 5.38
CA SER A 129 -7.42 -10.63 5.43
C SER A 129 -8.13 -11.95 5.07
N GLN A 130 -9.45 -11.93 5.01
CA GLN A 130 -10.30 -13.05 4.58
C GLN A 130 -11.49 -12.52 3.78
N ALA A 131 -12.10 -13.38 2.95
CA ALA A 131 -13.30 -13.03 2.21
C ALA A 131 -14.46 -12.73 3.17
N ILE A 132 -15.16 -11.63 2.93
CA ILE A 132 -16.31 -11.20 3.73
C ILE A 132 -17.53 -11.13 2.82
N ARG A 133 -18.59 -11.79 3.27
CA ARG A 133 -19.93 -11.73 2.70
C ARG A 133 -20.88 -11.26 3.79
N PHE A 134 -21.86 -10.44 3.44
CA PHE A 134 -22.89 -10.07 4.41
C PHE A 134 -23.79 -11.27 4.73
N ALA A 135 -23.96 -11.55 6.01
CA ALA A 135 -24.95 -12.51 6.51
C ALA A 135 -25.53 -11.99 7.84
N ASN A 136 -26.84 -11.94 7.91
CA ASN A 136 -27.53 -11.43 9.10
C ASN A 136 -27.12 -12.15 10.39
N ASN A 137 -26.86 -11.39 11.44
CA ASN A 137 -26.41 -11.83 12.76
C ASN A 137 -25.04 -12.55 12.78
N GLU A 138 -24.30 -12.57 11.68
CA GLU A 138 -22.96 -13.14 11.66
C GLU A 138 -21.98 -12.24 12.43
N ILE A 139 -21.02 -12.90 13.09
CA ILE A 139 -19.88 -12.25 13.75
C ILE A 139 -18.62 -12.84 13.14
N ILE A 140 -17.78 -12.00 12.52
CA ILE A 140 -16.53 -12.41 11.90
C ILE A 140 -15.36 -11.81 12.67
N GLY A 141 -14.39 -12.66 12.98
CA GLY A 141 -13.21 -12.29 13.77
C GLY A 141 -13.50 -12.18 15.26
N ASP A 142 -12.44 -12.22 16.04
CA ASP A 142 -12.40 -12.08 17.48
C ASP A 142 -11.06 -11.47 17.92
N VAL A 143 -10.80 -11.40 19.24
CA VAL A 143 -9.56 -10.83 19.81
C VAL A 143 -8.33 -11.63 19.41
N GLU A 144 -8.44 -12.96 19.26
CA GLU A 144 -7.30 -13.83 18.93
C GLU A 144 -7.05 -13.85 17.40
N ASN A 145 -8.13 -13.72 16.62
CA ASN A 145 -8.10 -13.79 15.15
C ASN A 145 -8.90 -12.62 14.53
N PRO A 146 -8.44 -11.39 14.68
CA PRO A 146 -9.13 -10.23 14.09
C PRO A 146 -9.03 -10.24 12.57
N VAL A 147 -10.04 -9.71 11.91
CA VAL A 147 -9.94 -9.41 10.47
C VAL A 147 -9.01 -8.22 10.27
N ILE A 148 -7.93 -8.40 9.52
CA ILE A 148 -7.02 -7.29 9.20
C ILE A 148 -7.54 -6.59 7.94
N PHE A 149 -7.90 -5.31 8.08
CA PHE A 149 -8.24 -4.44 6.96
C PHE A 149 -6.99 -3.70 6.47
N ASN A 150 -6.39 -4.22 5.41
CA ASN A 150 -5.17 -3.66 4.84
C ASN A 150 -5.51 -2.50 3.90
N GLY A 151 -5.43 -1.27 4.40
CA GLY A 151 -5.45 -0.06 3.61
C GLY A 151 -4.13 0.12 2.86
N ARG A 152 -4.18 0.10 1.54
CA ARG A 152 -3.01 0.31 0.69
C ARG A 152 -3.23 1.49 -0.22
N GLN A 153 -2.27 2.41 -0.23
CA GLN A 153 -2.28 3.50 -1.19
C GLN A 153 -2.00 2.92 -2.58
N GLU A 154 -2.96 3.01 -3.49
CA GLU A 154 -2.72 2.64 -4.87
C GLU A 154 -1.99 3.79 -5.58
N CYS A 155 -0.73 3.56 -5.89
CA CYS A 155 0.09 4.45 -6.70
C CYS A 155 0.18 3.91 -8.12
N TYR A 156 0.41 4.81 -9.06
CA TYR A 156 0.60 4.46 -10.46
C TYR A 156 2.00 4.88 -10.92
N ARG A 157 2.67 4.01 -11.65
CA ARG A 157 3.98 4.30 -12.24
C ARG A 157 3.94 3.95 -13.72
N THR A 158 4.26 4.93 -14.56
CA THR A 158 4.40 4.71 -16.00
C THR A 158 5.87 4.53 -16.36
N LEU A 159 6.18 3.40 -16.98
CA LEU A 159 7.46 3.09 -17.57
C LEU A 159 7.38 3.38 -19.06
N ASN A 160 8.18 4.35 -19.54
CA ASN A 160 8.29 4.63 -20.97
C ASN A 160 9.31 3.64 -21.56
N LEU A 161 8.85 2.74 -22.40
CA LEU A 161 9.65 1.70 -23.03
C LEU A 161 9.94 2.12 -24.48
N GLU A 162 11.21 2.20 -24.82
CA GLU A 162 11.66 2.44 -26.18
C GLU A 162 11.77 1.10 -26.95
N LYS A 163 11.57 1.13 -28.27
CA LYS A 163 11.77 -0.04 -29.12
C LYS A 163 13.15 -0.65 -28.90
N GLY A 164 13.18 -1.98 -28.68
CA GLY A 164 14.39 -2.71 -28.37
C GLY A 164 14.49 -3.07 -26.87
N TRP A 165 15.70 -3.15 -26.35
CA TRP A 165 15.95 -3.54 -24.98
C TRP A 165 15.89 -2.35 -24.00
N ASN A 166 15.09 -2.53 -22.93
CA ASN A 166 14.95 -1.62 -21.81
C ASN A 166 15.41 -2.31 -20.53
N TRP A 167 16.01 -1.55 -19.60
CA TRP A 167 16.22 -1.99 -18.24
C TRP A 167 15.12 -1.40 -17.38
N ILE A 168 14.41 -2.23 -16.65
CA ILE A 168 13.29 -1.81 -15.80
C ILE A 168 13.34 -2.48 -14.44
N SER A 169 12.72 -1.86 -13.46
CA SER A 169 12.39 -2.45 -12.16
C SER A 169 11.03 -1.94 -11.69
N PHE A 170 10.41 -2.70 -10.79
CA PHE A 170 9.11 -2.36 -10.24
C PHE A 170 9.29 -1.92 -8.79
N ASN A 171 8.92 -0.68 -8.47
CA ASN A 171 9.00 -0.12 -7.13
C ASN A 171 7.63 0.02 -6.43
N LEU A 172 6.61 -0.62 -6.99
CA LEU A 172 5.29 -0.76 -6.39
C LEU A 172 5.02 -2.23 -6.09
N ALA A 173 4.68 -2.54 -4.86
CA ALA A 173 4.22 -3.86 -4.46
C ALA A 173 2.76 -4.05 -4.89
N SER A 174 2.45 -5.16 -5.55
CA SER A 174 1.10 -5.46 -6.05
C SER A 174 0.90 -6.97 -6.13
N ASP A 175 -0.29 -7.44 -5.80
CA ASP A 175 -0.66 -8.84 -5.99
C ASP A 175 -0.65 -9.25 -7.48
N LYS A 176 -0.77 -8.26 -8.39
CA LYS A 176 -0.62 -8.44 -9.84
C LYS A 176 0.77 -8.96 -10.23
N MET A 177 1.79 -8.71 -9.40
CA MET A 177 3.16 -9.22 -9.65
C MET A 177 3.28 -10.74 -9.52
N ASN A 178 2.31 -11.42 -8.92
CA ASN A 178 2.29 -12.88 -8.86
C ASN A 178 2.09 -13.53 -10.24
N ASP A 179 1.62 -12.75 -11.22
CA ASP A 179 1.47 -13.19 -12.61
C ASP A 179 1.82 -12.05 -13.57
N ALA A 180 2.90 -12.21 -14.32
CA ALA A 180 3.33 -11.23 -15.32
C ALA A 180 2.22 -10.89 -16.32
N ASN A 181 1.39 -11.87 -16.69
CA ASN A 181 0.25 -11.61 -17.58
C ASN A 181 -0.73 -10.60 -16.98
N VAL A 182 -0.99 -10.66 -15.68
CA VAL A 182 -1.90 -9.73 -15.00
C VAL A 182 -1.27 -8.34 -14.87
N LEU A 183 0.03 -8.27 -14.52
CA LEU A 183 0.72 -6.99 -14.35
C LEU A 183 0.92 -6.25 -15.67
N LEU A 184 1.29 -6.97 -16.75
CA LEU A 184 1.64 -6.38 -18.03
C LEU A 184 0.43 -6.16 -18.95
N ASN A 185 -0.72 -6.75 -18.64
CA ASN A 185 -1.94 -6.61 -19.44
C ASN A 185 -2.68 -5.31 -19.08
N THR A 186 -2.10 -4.18 -19.45
CA THR A 186 -2.58 -2.83 -19.12
C THR A 186 -3.22 -2.11 -20.32
N GLY A 187 -3.69 -2.86 -21.31
CA GLY A 187 -4.27 -2.30 -22.54
C GLY A 187 -3.25 -1.99 -23.64
N GLU A 188 -1.96 -2.24 -23.41
CA GLU A 188 -0.92 -2.12 -24.43
C GLU A 188 -1.04 -3.26 -25.48
N ILE A 189 -0.64 -2.95 -26.71
CA ILE A 189 -0.62 -3.94 -27.81
C ILE A 189 0.77 -4.56 -27.88
N TRP A 190 0.91 -5.74 -27.30
CA TRP A 190 2.15 -6.51 -27.29
C TRP A 190 2.31 -7.38 -28.55
N SER A 191 3.53 -7.76 -28.84
CA SER A 191 3.93 -8.60 -29.98
C SER A 191 4.60 -9.89 -29.49
N SER A 192 4.56 -10.96 -30.30
CA SER A 192 5.22 -12.24 -29.96
C SER A 192 6.74 -12.14 -29.79
N ASP A 193 7.35 -11.05 -30.21
CA ASP A 193 8.79 -10.79 -30.01
C ASP A 193 9.10 -10.05 -28.71
N ASP A 194 8.05 -9.67 -27.94
CA ASP A 194 8.21 -8.96 -26.69
C ASP A 194 8.52 -9.95 -25.57
N ILE A 195 9.58 -9.66 -24.82
CA ILE A 195 10.17 -10.56 -23.83
C ILE A 195 10.53 -9.76 -22.59
N LEU A 196 10.20 -10.30 -21.41
CA LEU A 196 10.67 -9.81 -20.13
C LEU A 196 11.50 -10.91 -19.45
N LYS A 197 12.70 -10.58 -18.98
CA LYS A 197 13.59 -11.57 -18.34
C LYS A 197 14.54 -10.96 -17.32
N ASN A 198 14.99 -11.79 -16.39
CA ASN A 198 16.17 -11.59 -15.56
C ASN A 198 17.08 -12.83 -15.63
N PHE A 199 17.90 -13.10 -14.60
CA PHE A 199 18.73 -14.32 -14.56
C PHE A 199 17.90 -15.58 -14.31
N ASP A 200 16.84 -15.49 -13.50
CA ASP A 200 16.12 -16.64 -12.95
C ASP A 200 14.83 -16.95 -13.70
N SER A 201 14.28 -15.97 -14.41
CA SER A 201 12.98 -16.08 -15.04
C SER A 201 12.90 -15.35 -16.38
N GLN A 202 12.02 -15.84 -17.22
CA GLN A 202 11.67 -15.23 -18.50
C GLN A 202 10.19 -15.43 -18.77
N THR A 203 9.55 -14.42 -19.35
CA THR A 203 8.21 -14.50 -19.93
C THR A 203 8.20 -13.84 -21.29
N SER A 204 7.36 -14.32 -22.17
CA SER A 204 7.14 -13.79 -23.52
C SER A 204 5.65 -13.62 -23.81
N TYR A 205 5.33 -12.65 -24.66
CA TYR A 205 3.97 -12.47 -25.13
C TYR A 205 3.66 -13.40 -26.29
N SER A 206 2.52 -14.04 -26.25
CA SER A 206 2.00 -14.86 -27.34
C SER A 206 0.85 -14.14 -28.04
N SER A 207 1.07 -13.62 -29.24
CA SER A 207 0.01 -12.98 -30.03
C SER A 207 -1.10 -13.98 -30.41
N LYS A 208 -0.79 -15.28 -30.51
CA LYS A 208 -1.77 -16.33 -30.74
C LYS A 208 -2.73 -16.51 -29.59
N LEU A 209 -2.24 -16.37 -28.35
CA LEU A 209 -3.02 -16.55 -27.12
C LEU A 209 -3.51 -15.20 -26.54
N GLY A 210 -3.00 -14.08 -27.05
CA GLY A 210 -3.32 -12.75 -26.55
C GLY A 210 -2.86 -12.49 -25.12
N LYS A 211 -1.79 -13.15 -24.66
CA LYS A 211 -1.33 -13.07 -23.27
C LYS A 211 0.17 -13.33 -23.11
N TRP A 212 0.71 -12.84 -21.98
CA TRP A 212 2.02 -13.21 -21.48
C TRP A 212 2.00 -14.59 -20.83
N GLU A 213 3.11 -15.30 -20.89
CA GLU A 213 3.29 -16.50 -20.06
C GLU A 213 3.29 -16.11 -18.58
N SER A 214 2.66 -16.93 -17.73
CA SER A 214 2.59 -16.67 -16.32
C SER A 214 3.96 -16.88 -15.66
N VAL A 215 4.48 -15.84 -15.02
CA VAL A 215 5.69 -15.87 -14.20
C VAL A 215 5.53 -14.86 -13.07
N LYS A 216 6.02 -15.19 -11.89
CA LYS A 216 6.04 -14.26 -10.75
C LYS A 216 7.15 -13.22 -10.94
N LEU A 217 6.80 -11.95 -10.74
CA LEU A 217 7.72 -10.83 -10.75
C LEU A 217 8.04 -10.38 -9.32
N LEU A 218 9.22 -9.82 -9.10
CA LEU A 218 9.72 -9.41 -7.79
C LEU A 218 10.16 -7.95 -7.84
N ASN A 219 10.02 -7.25 -6.72
CA ASN A 219 10.51 -5.88 -6.57
C ASN A 219 12.02 -5.82 -6.39
N GLU A 220 12.61 -6.83 -5.77
CA GLU A 220 14.02 -6.87 -5.37
C GLU A 220 14.98 -7.03 -6.56
N THR A 221 14.46 -7.38 -7.73
CA THR A 221 15.26 -7.58 -8.94
C THR A 221 14.87 -6.62 -10.05
N SER A 222 15.82 -6.33 -10.95
CA SER A 222 15.54 -5.67 -12.23
C SER A 222 15.34 -6.67 -13.35
N TYR A 223 14.85 -6.18 -14.47
CA TYR A 223 14.54 -6.96 -15.65
C TYR A 223 15.07 -6.29 -16.92
N LYS A 224 15.41 -7.10 -17.90
CA LYS A 224 15.53 -6.67 -19.30
C LYS A 224 14.21 -6.91 -20.00
N MET A 225 13.63 -5.87 -20.57
CA MET A 225 12.42 -5.96 -21.38
C MET A 225 12.73 -5.57 -22.82
N LYS A 226 12.53 -6.49 -23.75
CA LYS A 226 12.59 -6.21 -25.18
C LYS A 226 11.19 -5.96 -25.68
N VAL A 227 10.99 -4.85 -26.37
CA VAL A 227 9.71 -4.49 -26.99
C VAL A 227 9.90 -4.18 -28.46
N SER A 228 8.95 -4.64 -29.29
CA SER A 228 8.97 -4.47 -30.76
C SER A 228 8.62 -3.05 -31.21
N GLN A 229 7.93 -2.30 -30.36
CA GLN A 229 7.59 -0.89 -30.54
C GLN A 229 7.64 -0.17 -29.19
N ALA A 230 7.58 1.16 -29.20
CA ALA A 230 7.53 1.95 -27.97
C ALA A 230 6.19 1.74 -27.23
N HIS A 231 6.24 1.62 -25.90
CA HIS A 231 5.09 1.45 -25.03
C HIS A 231 5.12 2.36 -23.81
N LYS A 232 3.95 2.64 -23.25
CA LYS A 232 3.79 3.32 -21.96
C LYS A 232 3.17 2.33 -20.97
N LEU A 233 3.99 1.46 -20.39
CA LEU A 233 3.53 0.49 -19.41
C LEU A 233 3.21 1.17 -18.09
N THR A 234 1.93 1.26 -17.73
CA THR A 234 1.49 1.79 -16.43
C THR A 234 1.17 0.63 -15.48
N VAL A 235 1.90 0.57 -14.39
CA VAL A 235 1.68 -0.41 -13.31
C VAL A 235 1.12 0.29 -12.09
N SER A 236 0.30 -0.43 -11.30
CA SER A 236 -0.29 0.07 -10.06
C SER A 236 0.05 -0.83 -8.88
N GLY A 237 0.14 -0.24 -7.71
CA GLY A 237 0.40 -0.93 -6.46
C GLY A 237 0.69 0.03 -5.31
N SER A 238 1.08 -0.50 -4.17
CA SER A 238 1.52 0.29 -3.03
C SER A 238 3.02 0.56 -3.10
N PRO A 239 3.52 1.69 -2.59
CA PRO A 239 4.95 1.92 -2.46
C PRO A 239 5.63 0.77 -1.71
N VAL A 240 6.78 0.33 -2.20
CA VAL A 240 7.60 -0.67 -1.50
C VAL A 240 8.22 -0.02 -0.26
N ASP A 241 8.14 -0.69 0.89
CA ASP A 241 8.85 -0.26 2.10
C ASP A 241 10.36 -0.53 1.93
N VAL A 242 11.08 0.49 1.50
CA VAL A 242 12.52 0.42 1.21
C VAL A 242 13.33 0.02 2.44
N ALA A 243 12.91 0.44 3.65
CA ALA A 243 13.63 0.15 4.89
C ALA A 243 13.55 -1.34 5.30
N LYS A 244 12.45 -2.00 4.92
CA LYS A 244 12.19 -3.41 5.24
C LYS A 244 12.52 -4.38 4.11
N THR A 245 12.57 -3.90 2.86
CA THR A 245 12.85 -4.76 1.70
C THR A 245 14.35 -4.93 1.50
N LYS A 246 14.84 -6.12 1.75
CA LYS A 246 16.26 -6.46 1.60
C LYS A 246 16.53 -7.02 0.21
N ILE A 247 17.53 -6.47 -0.47
CA ILE A 247 18.07 -7.01 -1.72
C ILE A 247 19.31 -7.81 -1.40
N THR A 248 19.31 -9.09 -1.77
CA THR A 248 20.48 -9.96 -1.60
C THR A 248 21.36 -9.84 -2.82
N VAL A 249 22.66 -9.60 -2.61
CA VAL A 249 23.69 -9.50 -3.64
C VAL A 249 24.64 -10.68 -3.50
N ASN A 250 24.85 -11.42 -4.58
CA ASN A 250 25.81 -12.51 -4.63
C ASN A 250 27.19 -11.99 -5.03
N GLY A 251 28.22 -12.28 -4.21
CA GLY A 251 29.58 -11.90 -4.51
C GLY A 251 30.14 -12.59 -5.76
N ASN A 252 31.10 -11.94 -6.44
CA ASN A 252 31.75 -12.42 -7.66
C ASN A 252 30.79 -12.77 -8.82
N ALA A 253 29.63 -12.12 -8.89
CA ALA A 253 28.62 -12.32 -9.91
C ALA A 253 27.92 -11.02 -10.32
N TRP A 254 27.36 -10.99 -11.52
CA TRP A 254 26.42 -9.96 -11.90
C TRP A 254 25.08 -10.17 -11.18
N ASN A 255 24.55 -9.11 -10.58
CA ASN A 255 23.26 -9.14 -9.91
C ASN A 255 22.30 -8.17 -10.63
N TYR A 256 21.07 -8.61 -10.83
CA TYR A 256 19.98 -7.77 -11.30
C TYR A 256 19.25 -7.22 -10.08
N ILE A 257 19.55 -5.99 -9.69
CA ILE A 257 18.97 -5.37 -8.48
C ILE A 257 17.81 -4.44 -8.85
N GLY A 258 16.72 -4.51 -8.09
CA GLY A 258 15.59 -3.62 -8.23
C GLY A 258 15.91 -2.23 -7.67
N TYR A 259 15.40 -1.17 -8.29
CA TYR A 259 15.44 0.17 -7.73
C TYR A 259 14.08 0.44 -7.06
N LEU A 260 14.07 0.41 -5.74
CA LEU A 260 12.85 0.47 -4.92
C LEU A 260 12.37 1.88 -4.58
N PRO A 261 13.24 2.91 -4.42
CA PRO A 261 12.80 4.26 -4.09
C PRO A 261 11.86 4.87 -5.12
N SER A 262 10.95 5.73 -4.67
CA SER A 262 10.04 6.47 -5.54
C SER A 262 10.64 7.75 -6.13
N VAL A 263 11.81 8.16 -5.64
CA VAL A 263 12.55 9.35 -6.07
C VAL A 263 13.92 8.96 -6.63
N ASN A 264 14.48 9.81 -7.47
CA ASN A 264 15.81 9.58 -8.04
C ASN A 264 16.88 9.85 -6.99
N HIS A 265 17.85 8.93 -6.90
CA HIS A 265 19.05 9.07 -6.09
C HIS A 265 20.30 8.95 -6.96
N THR A 266 21.40 9.51 -6.49
CA THR A 266 22.72 9.19 -7.07
C THR A 266 23.05 7.72 -6.78
N VAL A 267 23.94 7.11 -7.55
CA VAL A 267 24.40 5.72 -7.30
C VAL A 267 24.93 5.56 -5.89
N LYS A 268 25.66 6.56 -5.37
CA LYS A 268 26.17 6.56 -4.00
C LYS A 268 25.09 6.51 -2.94
N GLU A 269 24.02 7.29 -3.12
CA GLU A 269 22.88 7.31 -2.19
C GLU A 269 22.06 6.01 -2.30
N ALA A 270 21.83 5.53 -3.52
CA ALA A 270 21.06 4.31 -3.77
C ALA A 270 21.75 3.07 -3.18
N LEU A 271 23.08 3.07 -3.09
CA LEU A 271 23.90 1.97 -2.58
C LEU A 271 24.53 2.28 -1.20
N ALA A 272 24.00 3.25 -0.46
CA ALA A 272 24.57 3.68 0.82
C ALA A 272 24.68 2.55 1.88
N GLY A 273 23.85 1.51 1.78
CA GLY A 273 23.89 0.33 2.64
C GLY A 273 24.76 -0.83 2.14
N TYR A 274 25.41 -0.65 0.98
CA TYR A 274 26.29 -1.66 0.38
C TYR A 274 27.76 -1.34 0.65
N ASP A 275 28.50 -2.31 1.22
CA ASP A 275 29.93 -2.20 1.44
C ASP A 275 30.69 -2.54 0.16
N ALA A 276 30.83 -1.53 -0.72
CA ALA A 276 31.46 -1.69 -2.01
C ALA A 276 32.96 -1.98 -1.88
N GLN A 277 33.42 -2.99 -2.60
CA GLN A 277 34.81 -3.42 -2.64
C GLN A 277 35.50 -2.96 -3.93
N PRO A 278 36.84 -2.82 -3.91
CA PRO A 278 37.63 -2.54 -5.13
C PRO A 278 37.35 -3.60 -6.20
N GLY A 279 36.86 -3.16 -7.37
CA GLY A 279 36.52 -4.06 -8.47
C GLY A 279 34.99 -4.24 -8.67
N ASP A 280 34.17 -3.79 -7.72
CA ASP A 280 32.71 -3.76 -7.91
C ASP A 280 32.32 -2.76 -8.99
N VAL A 281 31.42 -3.16 -9.86
CA VAL A 281 30.98 -2.37 -11.01
C VAL A 281 29.46 -2.29 -11.04
N VAL A 282 28.92 -1.07 -11.22
CA VAL A 282 27.51 -0.81 -11.46
C VAL A 282 27.32 -0.44 -12.93
N LYS A 283 26.32 -1.03 -13.58
CA LYS A 283 25.97 -0.81 -15.00
C LYS A 283 24.55 -0.32 -15.12
#